data_f4452a0423344cb892148f75939138a0
#
_entry.id   f4452a0423344cb892148f75939138a0
#
_cell.length_a   1.000
_cell.length_b   1.000
_cell.length_c   1.000
_cell.angle_alpha   90.00
_cell.angle_beta   90.00
_cell.angle_gamma   90.00
#
_symmetry.space_group_name_H-M   'P 1'
#
loop_
_entity.id
_entity.type
_entity.pdbx_description
1 polymer ?
#
loop_
_entity_poly.entity_id
_entity_poly.type
_entity_poly.pdbx_seq_one_letter_code
_entity_poly.pdbx_strand_id
1 'polypeptide(L)'
;MNALAHASELAPELDSGWHRICAVEDIWPDTGVCALIGSTQIAIFRLADGSLYALDNHDPHSGANVLSRGIVGDLGGEPVVASPIYKHHYQLRSGACVEAPETRLRTYPVAVKEEVVWVQA
;
A
#
# COMPACT_ATOMS: atom_id res chain seq x y z
N MET A 1 14.22 15.30 -13.70
CA MET A 1 14.05 15.70 -13.57
C MET A 1 13.89 15.75 -13.14
N ASN A 2 13.82 15.27 -12.91
CA ASN A 2 13.63 15.42 -12.59
C ASN A 2 13.70 15.28 -11.94
N ALA A 3 13.72 14.83 -11.61
CA ALA A 3 13.78 14.98 -11.22
C ALA A 3 14.17 14.95 -10.59
N LEU A 4 14.43 14.68 -10.41
CA LEU A 4 14.73 15.05 -10.06
C LEU A 4 14.90 15.58 -9.68
N ALA A 5 14.90 15.62 -9.45
CA ALA A 5 14.98 16.41 -9.32
C ALA A 5 15.04 16.73 -8.97
N HIS A 6 15.06 16.53 -8.82
CA HIS A 6 15.12 17.20 -8.70
C HIS A 6 15.11 17.17 -8.07
N ALA A 7 15.34 17.04 -7.67
CA ALA A 7 15.19 17.35 -7.28
C ALA A 7 15.03 17.51 -6.80
N SER A 8 15.12 17.30 -6.73
CA SER A 8 14.85 17.84 -6.32
C SER A 8 14.22 18.03 -6.27
N GLU A 9 13.97 18.17 -6.34
CA GLU A 9 13.29 18.22 -6.48
C GLU A 9 12.66 17.55 -6.66
N LEU A 10 12.46 17.71 -6.55
CA LEU A 10 12.18 16.70 -6.91
C LEU A 10 11.69 15.47 -6.25
N ALA A 11 11.74 14.54 -6.49
CA ALA A 11 11.42 13.26 -5.92
C ALA A 11 11.55 13.29 -4.41
N PRO A 12 10.80 12.44 -3.64
CA PRO A 12 11.02 12.33 -2.20
C PRO A 12 12.48 11.99 -1.92
N GLU A 13 13.03 12.52 -0.84
CA GLU A 13 14.42 12.31 -0.50
C GLU A 13 14.62 10.96 0.14
N LEU A 14 15.67 10.25 -0.30
CA LEU A 14 15.92 8.89 0.18
C LEU A 14 16.23 8.86 1.67
N ASP A 15 16.94 9.90 2.18
CA ASP A 15 17.29 9.95 3.59
C ASP A 15 16.12 10.29 4.50
N SER A 16 14.94 10.58 3.95
CA SER A 16 13.72 10.79 4.73
C SER A 16 12.87 9.52 4.85
N GLY A 17 13.42 8.38 4.45
CA GLY A 17 12.72 7.10 4.53
C GLY A 17 11.88 6.75 3.32
N TRP A 18 11.93 7.54 2.26
CA TRP A 18 11.19 7.25 1.04
C TRP A 18 11.93 6.25 0.18
N HIS A 19 11.19 5.29 -0.35
CA HIS A 19 11.74 4.22 -1.19
C HIS A 19 11.00 4.20 -2.51
N ARG A 20 11.76 4.12 -3.59
CA ARG A 20 11.20 3.98 -4.93
C ARG A 20 10.72 2.54 -5.10
N ILE A 21 9.47 2.37 -5.52
CA ILE A 21 8.86 1.04 -5.63
C ILE A 21 8.77 0.58 -7.07
N CYS A 22 7.94 1.24 -7.87
CA CYS A 22 7.66 0.81 -9.25
C CYS A 22 6.94 1.93 -9.98
N ALA A 23 6.74 1.76 -11.29
CA ALA A 23 5.88 2.67 -12.04
C ALA A 23 4.43 2.47 -11.61
N VAL A 24 3.63 3.55 -11.66
CA VAL A 24 2.20 3.46 -11.33
C VAL A 24 1.53 2.42 -12.22
N GLU A 25 1.88 2.39 -13.50
CA GLU A 25 1.26 1.48 -14.47
C GLU A 25 1.59 0.01 -14.20
N ASP A 26 2.59 -0.29 -13.37
CA ASP A 26 2.92 -1.66 -12.98
C ASP A 26 1.91 -2.24 -11.99
N ILE A 27 1.07 -1.39 -11.39
CA ILE A 27 0.01 -1.84 -10.49
C ILE A 27 -1.31 -1.67 -11.24
N TRP A 28 -1.96 -2.78 -11.55
CA TRP A 28 -3.26 -2.73 -12.23
C TRP A 28 -4.32 -2.16 -11.30
N PRO A 29 -5.30 -1.43 -11.82
CA PRO A 29 -6.36 -0.88 -10.96
C PRO A 29 -7.07 -1.98 -10.17
N ASP A 30 -7.38 -1.66 -8.91
CA ASP A 30 -8.05 -2.54 -7.95
C ASP A 30 -7.25 -3.80 -7.65
N THR A 31 -5.92 -3.71 -7.73
CA THR A 31 -5.02 -4.80 -7.34
C THR A 31 -3.91 -4.28 -6.44
N GLY A 32 -3.14 -5.22 -5.90
CA GLY A 32 -2.00 -4.92 -5.04
C GLY A 32 -0.73 -5.55 -5.54
N VAL A 33 0.38 -4.96 -5.14
CA VAL A 33 1.72 -5.54 -5.31
C VAL A 33 2.40 -5.56 -3.95
N CYS A 34 3.42 -6.39 -3.83
CA CYS A 34 4.19 -6.49 -2.59
C CYS A 34 5.60 -5.93 -2.82
N ALA A 35 6.03 -5.07 -1.92
CA ALA A 35 7.41 -4.56 -1.90
C ALA A 35 8.08 -5.01 -0.63
N LEU A 36 9.38 -5.31 -0.74
CA LEU A 36 10.20 -5.65 0.42
C LEU A 36 11.11 -4.47 0.73
N ILE A 37 10.92 -3.86 1.90
CA ILE A 37 11.75 -2.75 2.35
C ILE A 37 12.40 -3.19 3.66
N GLY A 38 13.72 -3.40 3.61
CA GLY A 38 14.41 -4.03 4.72
C GLY A 38 13.88 -5.45 4.90
N SER A 39 13.37 -5.76 6.08
CA SER A 39 12.76 -7.07 6.36
C SER A 39 11.23 -7.01 6.36
N THR A 40 10.64 -5.86 5.99
CA THR A 40 9.21 -5.66 6.06
C THR A 40 8.60 -5.78 4.66
N GLN A 41 7.55 -6.60 4.55
CA GLN A 41 6.77 -6.68 3.32
C GLN A 41 5.60 -5.71 3.39
N ILE A 42 5.48 -4.88 2.37
CA ILE A 42 4.46 -3.85 2.31
C ILE A 42 3.59 -4.10 1.08
N ALA A 43 2.28 -4.13 1.29
CA ALA A 43 1.30 -4.27 0.22
C ALA A 43 0.92 -2.87 -0.26
N ILE A 44 0.94 -2.65 -1.57
CA ILE A 44 0.58 -1.37 -2.17
C ILE A 44 -0.56 -1.61 -3.14
N PHE A 45 -1.67 -0.89 -2.95
CA PHE A 45 -2.88 -1.06 -3.74
C PHE A 45 -3.15 0.19 -4.55
N ARG A 46 -3.57 -0.02 -5.80
CA ARG A 46 -4.03 1.04 -6.69
C ARG A 46 -5.50 0.85 -6.95
N LEU A 47 -6.31 1.86 -6.65
CA LEU A 47 -7.75 1.78 -6.89
C LEU A 47 -8.09 2.33 -8.27
N ALA A 48 -9.30 2.03 -8.73
CA ALA A 48 -9.76 2.46 -10.05
C ALA A 48 -9.78 3.98 -10.19
N ASP A 49 -9.97 4.71 -9.09
CA ASP A 49 -9.96 6.18 -9.12
C ASP A 49 -8.56 6.77 -9.09
N GLY A 50 -7.53 5.93 -9.07
CA GLY A 50 -6.14 6.36 -9.05
C GLY A 50 -5.53 6.52 -7.68
N SER A 51 -6.30 6.39 -6.60
CA SER A 51 -5.74 6.48 -5.26
C SER A 51 -4.85 5.28 -4.95
N LEU A 52 -3.84 5.52 -4.10
CA LEU A 52 -2.85 4.50 -3.73
C LEU A 52 -2.78 4.41 -2.22
N TYR A 53 -2.66 3.18 -1.73
CA TYR A 53 -2.55 2.91 -0.29
C TYR A 53 -1.47 1.86 -0.07
N ALA A 54 -0.74 2.01 1.04
CA ALA A 54 0.30 1.06 1.42
C ALA A 54 0.11 0.66 2.86
N LEU A 55 0.15 -0.64 3.13
CA LEU A 55 0.04 -1.17 4.47
C LEU A 55 0.81 -2.48 4.58
N ASP A 56 0.97 -2.96 5.81
CA ASP A 56 1.67 -4.22 6.03
C ASP A 56 1.05 -5.33 5.19
N ASN A 57 1.90 -6.14 4.57
CA ASN A 57 1.45 -7.31 3.81
C ASN A 57 1.08 -8.48 4.73
N HIS A 58 1.48 -8.42 6.00
CA HIS A 58 1.25 -9.48 6.96
C HIS A 58 -0.18 -9.44 7.50
N ASP A 59 -0.91 -10.53 7.33
CA ASP A 59 -2.25 -10.69 7.87
C ASP A 59 -2.14 -11.31 9.27
N PRO A 60 -2.43 -10.54 10.34
CA PRO A 60 -2.24 -11.07 11.70
C PRO A 60 -3.21 -12.18 12.07
N HIS A 61 -4.34 -12.31 11.39
CA HIS A 61 -5.30 -13.37 11.69
C HIS A 61 -4.87 -14.72 11.11
N SER A 62 -4.18 -14.71 9.97
CA SER A 62 -3.71 -15.96 9.37
C SER A 62 -2.22 -16.20 9.63
N GLY A 63 -1.47 -15.15 9.97
CA GLY A 63 -0.04 -15.23 10.15
C GLY A 63 0.74 -15.27 8.84
N ALA A 64 0.09 -15.01 7.71
CA ALA A 64 0.72 -15.11 6.40
C ALA A 64 0.87 -13.74 5.76
N ASN A 65 1.88 -13.59 4.89
CA ASN A 65 2.18 -12.36 4.17
C ASN A 65 1.43 -12.37 2.85
N VAL A 66 0.12 -12.08 2.88
CA VAL A 66 -0.76 -12.32 1.74
C VAL A 66 -1.66 -11.15 1.38
N LEU A 67 -1.61 -10.02 2.10
CA LEU A 67 -2.57 -8.93 1.88
C LEU A 67 -2.53 -8.40 0.45
N SER A 68 -1.35 -8.36 -0.17
CA SER A 68 -1.23 -7.86 -1.56
C SER A 68 -2.00 -8.74 -2.56
N ARG A 69 -2.36 -9.96 -2.18
CA ARG A 69 -3.16 -10.87 -3.01
C ARG A 69 -4.64 -10.79 -2.67
N GLY A 70 -5.02 -9.91 -1.77
CA GLY A 70 -6.40 -9.78 -1.35
C GLY A 70 -7.27 -9.12 -2.40
N ILE A 71 -8.57 -9.14 -2.17
CA ILE A 71 -9.56 -8.58 -3.09
C ILE A 71 -9.94 -7.20 -2.60
N VAL A 72 -9.69 -6.18 -3.43
CA VAL A 72 -10.07 -4.81 -3.13
C VAL A 72 -11.57 -4.67 -3.30
N GLY A 73 -12.19 -3.95 -2.39
CA GLY A 73 -13.62 -3.71 -2.44
C GLY A 73 -13.99 -2.44 -1.70
N ASP A 74 -15.28 -2.30 -1.45
CA ASP A 74 -15.83 -1.12 -0.80
C ASP A 74 -16.91 -1.57 0.16
N LEU A 75 -16.81 -1.11 1.41
CA LEU A 75 -17.82 -1.39 2.43
C LEU A 75 -18.35 -0.06 2.94
N GLY A 76 -19.56 0.29 2.49
CA GLY A 76 -20.22 1.53 2.93
C GLY A 76 -19.49 2.78 2.52
N GLY A 77 -18.81 2.76 1.37
CA GLY A 77 -18.05 3.91 0.87
C GLY A 77 -16.60 3.93 1.33
N GLU A 78 -16.19 2.96 2.14
CA GLU A 78 -14.82 2.89 2.63
C GLU A 78 -14.05 1.82 1.84
N PRO A 79 -12.90 2.17 1.22
CA PRO A 79 -12.12 1.18 0.48
C PRO A 79 -11.48 0.18 1.45
N VAL A 80 -11.60 -1.09 1.10
CA VAL A 80 -11.09 -2.19 1.92
C VAL A 80 -10.36 -3.20 1.05
N VAL A 81 -9.56 -4.06 1.70
CA VAL A 81 -9.03 -5.26 1.08
C VAL A 81 -9.44 -6.46 1.94
N ALA A 82 -9.95 -7.50 1.28
CA ALA A 82 -10.28 -8.76 1.96
C ALA A 82 -9.08 -9.68 1.86
N SER A 83 -8.61 -10.17 3.01
CA SER A 83 -7.52 -11.14 3.03
C SER A 83 -7.95 -12.42 2.31
N PRO A 84 -7.09 -13.04 1.52
CA PRO A 84 -7.44 -14.29 0.85
C PRO A 84 -7.58 -15.45 1.82
N ILE A 85 -7.06 -15.32 3.05
CA ILE A 85 -7.18 -16.34 4.10
C ILE A 85 -8.09 -15.79 5.18
N TYR A 86 -9.15 -16.53 5.55
CA TYR A 86 -10.18 -16.18 6.54
C TYR A 86 -10.99 -14.93 6.18
N LYS A 87 -10.64 -14.24 5.11
CA LYS A 87 -11.45 -13.16 4.51
C LYS A 87 -11.77 -12.00 5.43
N HIS A 88 -10.90 -11.69 6.39
CA HIS A 88 -11.04 -10.47 7.17
C HIS A 88 -10.82 -9.26 6.26
N HIS A 89 -11.59 -8.19 6.49
CA HIS A 89 -11.50 -6.95 5.71
C HIS A 89 -10.70 -5.93 6.47
N TYR A 90 -9.76 -5.28 5.79
CA TYR A 90 -8.94 -4.21 6.36
C TYR A 90 -9.19 -2.92 5.59
N GLN A 91 -9.47 -1.84 6.32
CA GLN A 91 -9.61 -0.53 5.69
C GLN A 91 -8.26 -0.09 5.14
N LEU A 92 -8.24 0.32 3.87
CA LEU A 92 -6.99 0.71 3.23
C LEU A 92 -6.42 2.00 3.80
N ARG A 93 -7.29 2.92 4.25
CA ARG A 93 -6.85 4.19 4.80
C ARG A 93 -6.26 4.06 6.19
N SER A 94 -6.91 3.31 7.06
CA SER A 94 -6.55 3.25 8.48
C SER A 94 -5.79 1.98 8.86
N GLY A 95 -5.94 0.92 8.06
CA GLY A 95 -5.41 -0.39 8.40
C GLY A 95 -6.28 -1.16 9.37
N ALA A 96 -7.40 -0.60 9.83
CA ALA A 96 -8.23 -1.25 10.84
C ALA A 96 -9.00 -2.42 10.24
N CYS A 97 -9.05 -3.53 10.98
CA CYS A 97 -9.85 -4.68 10.60
C CYS A 97 -11.32 -4.39 10.89
N VAL A 98 -12.19 -4.57 9.87
CA VAL A 98 -13.60 -4.23 10.02
C VAL A 98 -14.27 -5.17 11.02
N GLU A 99 -13.96 -6.46 10.99
CA GLU A 99 -14.56 -7.47 11.85
C GLU A 99 -13.96 -7.49 13.26
N ALA A 100 -12.73 -6.96 13.40
CA ALA A 100 -12.01 -6.95 14.69
C ALA A 100 -11.26 -5.62 14.83
N PRO A 101 -11.98 -4.52 15.17
CA PRO A 101 -11.38 -3.17 15.11
C PRO A 101 -10.17 -2.97 16.01
N GLU A 102 -9.97 -3.82 17.00
CA GLU A 102 -8.78 -3.78 17.86
C GLU A 102 -7.53 -4.23 17.10
N THR A 103 -7.68 -4.93 15.96
CA THR A 103 -6.59 -5.33 15.11
C THR A 103 -6.38 -4.27 14.03
N ARG A 104 -5.15 -3.78 13.90
CA ARG A 104 -4.84 -2.72 12.95
C ARG A 104 -3.50 -2.99 12.30
N LEU A 105 -3.48 -2.92 10.98
CA LEU A 105 -2.24 -2.99 10.20
C LEU A 105 -1.58 -1.61 10.19
N ARG A 106 -0.25 -1.60 10.17
CA ARG A 106 0.47 -0.37 9.96
C ARG A 106 0.26 0.11 8.53
N THR A 107 0.02 1.41 8.37
CA THR A 107 -0.09 2.05 7.06
C THR A 107 1.14 2.90 6.81
N TYR A 108 1.42 3.16 5.53
CA TYR A 108 2.60 3.89 5.11
C TYR A 108 2.21 4.99 4.14
N PRO A 109 2.82 6.17 4.24
CA PRO A 109 2.59 7.23 3.26
C PRO A 109 3.03 6.79 1.87
N VAL A 110 2.25 7.16 0.85
CA VAL A 110 2.52 6.87 -0.55
C VAL A 110 2.56 8.19 -1.30
N ALA A 111 3.50 8.33 -2.22
CA ALA A 111 3.59 9.48 -3.10
C ALA A 111 3.85 9.01 -4.52
N VAL A 112 3.41 9.83 -5.48
CA VAL A 112 3.67 9.60 -6.90
C VAL A 112 4.46 10.77 -7.42
N LYS A 113 5.60 10.50 -8.07
CA LYS A 113 6.44 11.48 -8.71
C LYS A 113 6.81 10.95 -10.08
N GLU A 114 6.45 11.69 -11.11
CA GLU A 114 6.81 11.33 -12.48
C GLU A 114 6.43 9.88 -12.82
N GLU A 115 5.20 9.52 -12.49
CA GLU A 115 4.61 8.20 -12.76
C GLU A 115 5.28 7.07 -11.97
N VAL A 116 6.02 7.38 -10.92
CA VAL A 116 6.68 6.41 -10.07
C VAL A 116 6.07 6.46 -8.67
N VAL A 117 5.83 5.27 -8.10
CA VAL A 117 5.28 5.11 -6.76
C VAL A 117 6.43 5.07 -5.76
N TRP A 118 6.30 5.89 -4.71
CA TRP A 118 7.23 5.93 -3.59
C TRP A 118 6.48 5.66 -2.30
N VAL A 119 7.11 4.95 -1.39
CA VAL A 119 6.54 4.62 -0.07
C VAL A 119 7.52 5.05 1.00
N GLN A 120 7.01 5.69 2.05
CA GLN A 120 7.82 6.08 3.19
C GLN A 120 7.72 5.01 4.27
N ALA A 121 8.84 4.44 4.62
CA ALA A 121 8.89 3.38 5.63
C ALA A 121 10.17 3.43 6.44
#